data_4085da7c6ee4601af807ec2677c1db75
#
_entry.id   4085da7c6ee4601af807ec2677c1db75
#
_cell.length_a   1.000
_cell.length_b   1.000
_cell.length_c   1.000
_cell.angle_alpha   90.00
_cell.angle_beta   90.00
_cell.angle_gamma   90.00
#
_symmetry.space_group_name_H-M   'P 1'
#
loop_
_entity.id
_entity.type
_entity.pdbx_description
1 polymer ?
#
loop_
_entity_poly.entity_id
_entity_poly.type
_entity_poly.pdbx_seq_one_letter_code
_entity_poly.pdbx_strand_id
1 'polypeptide(L)'
;MLVQAFYGIRSERQLMERMEFDLLFRWFVGLGVDDAAWDHSSFSKNRDRLLEGEIAAKFLAAVMAQPRVKRLLSSDHFSVDGTLLEAWASIKSFRRKDGDDNDATGPGRNAERNFHKEKRSNETHRSTTDPEARLYKKGDGQPAKLCYMGHALMENRHGLVVGGGASLATGKAEREEALILIDSRRGGRRVTLGADKAYDVADFVASLRSRSVSPHIAIDGHLSKTGKPCKTAVDRRTTRHPGYAVSQRCRKRIEEVFGWIKASAGLAKVKLRGRDRVDAAFTLALAAYNLIRLPKLLAVPA
;
A
#
# COMPACT_ATOMS: atom_id res chain seq x y z
N MET A 1 10.44 -13.61 -6.57
CA MET A 1 9.55 -12.53 -6.13
C MET A 1 9.64 -11.27 -7.00
N LEU A 2 10.82 -10.65 -7.22
CA LEU A 2 10.92 -9.45 -8.10
C LEU A 2 10.45 -9.73 -9.53
N VAL A 3 10.85 -10.86 -10.14
CA VAL A 3 10.37 -11.27 -11.46
C VAL A 3 8.85 -11.40 -11.49
N GLN A 4 8.24 -11.94 -10.43
CA GLN A 4 6.78 -11.99 -10.32
C GLN A 4 6.14 -10.60 -10.37
N ALA A 5 6.72 -9.64 -9.62
CA ALA A 5 6.22 -8.26 -9.60
C ALA A 5 6.43 -7.55 -10.95
N PHE A 6 7.58 -7.75 -11.61
CA PHE A 6 7.89 -7.10 -12.90
C PHE A 6 7.02 -7.60 -14.03
N TYR A 7 6.71 -8.89 -14.06
CA TYR A 7 5.99 -9.54 -15.15
C TYR A 7 4.55 -9.94 -14.81
N GLY A 8 4.04 -9.55 -13.64
CA GLY A 8 2.69 -9.82 -13.21
C GLY A 8 2.37 -11.31 -13.01
N ILE A 9 3.37 -12.14 -12.72
CA ILE A 9 3.21 -13.58 -12.56
C ILE A 9 2.69 -13.88 -11.16
N ARG A 10 1.40 -14.14 -11.03
CA ARG A 10 0.75 -14.38 -9.74
C ARG A 10 0.83 -15.83 -9.24
N SER A 11 1.12 -16.78 -10.12
CA SER A 11 1.23 -18.20 -9.81
C SER A 11 2.68 -18.61 -9.69
N GLU A 12 3.04 -19.24 -8.57
CA GLU A 12 4.37 -19.77 -8.33
C GLU A 12 4.71 -20.93 -9.26
N ARG A 13 3.73 -21.78 -9.54
CA ARG A 13 3.87 -22.84 -10.54
C ARG A 13 4.18 -22.25 -11.91
N GLN A 14 3.41 -21.26 -12.35
CA GLN A 14 3.66 -20.58 -13.63
C GLN A 14 5.04 -19.89 -13.67
N LEU A 15 5.51 -19.35 -12.52
CA LEU A 15 6.85 -18.80 -12.46
C LEU A 15 7.92 -19.88 -12.67
N MET A 16 7.76 -21.04 -12.04
CA MET A 16 8.71 -22.16 -12.19
C MET A 16 8.67 -22.73 -13.61
N GLU A 17 7.46 -22.91 -14.18
CA GLU A 17 7.30 -23.32 -15.57
C GLU A 17 8.01 -22.35 -16.54
N ARG A 18 7.85 -21.04 -16.34
CA ARG A 18 8.59 -20.05 -17.13
C ARG A 18 10.10 -20.12 -16.92
N MET A 19 10.55 -20.44 -15.72
CA MET A 19 11.96 -20.59 -15.42
C MET A 19 12.62 -21.74 -16.18
N GLU A 20 11.84 -22.71 -16.71
CA GLU A 20 12.36 -23.80 -17.56
C GLU A 20 12.79 -23.29 -18.93
N PHE A 21 12.09 -22.30 -19.51
CA PHE A 21 12.33 -21.91 -20.90
C PHE A 21 12.82 -20.48 -21.06
N ASP A 22 12.55 -19.57 -20.10
CA ASP A 22 12.87 -18.15 -20.26
C ASP A 22 14.30 -17.87 -19.82
N LEU A 23 15.19 -17.72 -20.80
CA LEU A 23 16.61 -17.45 -20.58
C LEU A 23 16.85 -16.14 -19.82
N LEU A 24 16.00 -15.12 -20.01
CA LEU A 24 16.10 -13.86 -19.30
C LEU A 24 15.81 -14.05 -17.81
N PHE A 25 14.80 -14.86 -17.47
CA PHE A 25 14.48 -15.17 -16.09
C PHE A 25 15.58 -15.99 -15.42
N ARG A 26 16.12 -16.99 -16.15
CA ARG A 26 17.23 -17.82 -15.69
C ARG A 26 18.46 -16.99 -15.40
N TRP A 27 18.85 -16.16 -16.35
CA TRP A 27 19.96 -15.21 -16.20
C TRP A 27 19.76 -14.29 -14.99
N PHE A 28 18.57 -13.71 -14.83
CA PHE A 28 18.28 -12.79 -13.73
C PHE A 28 18.39 -13.44 -12.36
N VAL A 29 18.04 -14.72 -12.21
CA VAL A 29 18.12 -15.44 -10.93
C VAL A 29 19.44 -16.22 -10.75
N GLY A 30 20.31 -16.22 -11.75
CA GLY A 30 21.61 -16.89 -11.71
C GLY A 30 21.55 -18.40 -12.00
N LEU A 31 20.54 -18.86 -12.73
CA LEU A 31 20.46 -20.25 -13.22
C LEU A 31 21.18 -20.39 -14.58
N GLY A 32 22.05 -21.38 -14.70
CA GLY A 32 22.64 -21.80 -15.96
C GLY A 32 21.61 -22.45 -16.90
N VAL A 33 21.98 -22.64 -18.17
CA VAL A 33 21.07 -23.24 -19.16
C VAL A 33 20.71 -24.68 -18.81
N ASP A 34 21.66 -25.43 -18.23
CA ASP A 34 21.50 -26.84 -17.89
C ASP A 34 20.98 -27.08 -16.46
N ASP A 35 20.83 -26.01 -15.65
CA ASP A 35 20.32 -26.15 -14.29
C ASP A 35 18.81 -26.44 -14.30
N ALA A 36 18.33 -27.31 -13.42
CA ALA A 36 16.90 -27.53 -13.24
C ALA A 36 16.25 -26.32 -12.56
N ALA A 37 15.05 -25.93 -12.98
CA ALA A 37 14.25 -24.95 -12.24
C ALA A 37 13.79 -25.52 -10.89
N TRP A 38 13.52 -24.65 -9.93
CA TRP A 38 13.08 -25.08 -8.61
C TRP A 38 11.65 -25.60 -8.63
N ASP A 39 11.37 -26.53 -7.71
CA ASP A 39 9.98 -26.91 -7.44
C ASP A 39 9.20 -25.73 -6.81
N HIS A 40 7.95 -25.56 -7.21
CA HIS A 40 7.11 -24.48 -6.73
C HIS A 40 6.86 -24.51 -5.21
N SER A 41 6.85 -25.70 -4.60
CA SER A 41 6.66 -25.84 -3.15
C SER A 41 7.90 -25.38 -2.37
N SER A 42 9.10 -25.68 -2.89
CA SER A 42 10.36 -25.17 -2.36
C SER A 42 10.45 -23.65 -2.45
N PHE A 43 10.00 -23.09 -3.59
CA PHE A 43 9.90 -21.63 -3.75
C PHE A 43 8.93 -21.02 -2.74
N SER A 44 7.75 -21.63 -2.53
CA SER A 44 6.76 -21.14 -1.57
C SER A 44 7.29 -21.12 -0.14
N LYS A 45 7.97 -22.18 0.30
CA LYS A 45 8.58 -22.25 1.64
C LYS A 45 9.65 -21.17 1.83
N ASN A 46 10.52 -20.98 0.85
CA ASN A 46 11.57 -19.96 0.92
C ASN A 46 10.99 -18.55 0.86
N ARG A 47 9.95 -18.33 0.04
CA ARG A 47 9.22 -17.06 0.04
C ARG A 47 8.68 -16.74 1.42
N ASP A 48 8.01 -17.68 2.08
CA ASP A 48 7.42 -17.47 3.39
C ASP A 48 8.46 -17.07 4.43
N ARG A 49 9.65 -17.69 4.41
CA ARG A 49 10.80 -17.28 5.23
C ARG A 49 11.24 -15.83 4.95
N LEU A 50 11.26 -15.42 3.68
CA LEU A 50 11.60 -14.04 3.29
C LEU A 50 10.54 -13.02 3.72
N LEU A 51 9.27 -13.45 3.78
CA LEU A 51 8.16 -12.59 4.19
C LEU A 51 8.04 -12.46 5.72
N GLU A 52 8.61 -13.37 6.49
CA GLU A 52 8.61 -13.34 7.97
C GLU A 52 9.66 -12.40 8.56
N GLY A 53 10.61 -11.93 7.76
CA GLY A 53 11.66 -11.00 8.21
C GLY A 53 11.46 -9.60 7.62
N GLU A 54 12.14 -8.62 8.19
CA GLU A 54 12.16 -7.23 7.65
C GLU A 54 12.97 -7.12 6.32
N ILE A 55 13.06 -8.21 5.55
CA ILE A 55 13.91 -8.28 4.36
C ILE A 55 13.41 -7.33 3.28
N ALA A 56 12.10 -7.23 3.09
CA ALA A 56 11.51 -6.33 2.11
C ALA A 56 11.81 -4.85 2.45
N ALA A 57 11.68 -4.46 3.71
CA ALA A 57 12.01 -3.12 4.17
C ALA A 57 13.51 -2.83 4.05
N LYS A 58 14.37 -3.76 4.46
CA LYS A 58 15.83 -3.66 4.29
C LYS A 58 16.22 -3.56 2.82
N PHE A 59 15.57 -4.31 1.95
CA PHE A 59 15.81 -4.26 0.50
C PHE A 59 15.41 -2.90 -0.08
N LEU A 60 14.22 -2.39 0.23
CA LEU A 60 13.80 -1.05 -0.19
C LEU A 60 14.81 0.00 0.31
N ALA A 61 15.18 -0.05 1.59
CA ALA A 61 16.15 0.86 2.17
C ALA A 61 17.54 0.77 1.48
N ALA A 62 18.01 -0.44 1.15
CA ALA A 62 19.26 -0.65 0.44
C ALA A 62 19.25 -0.07 -0.98
N VAL A 63 18.14 -0.24 -1.71
CA VAL A 63 17.95 0.39 -3.03
C VAL A 63 18.02 1.91 -2.91
N MET A 64 17.32 2.49 -1.93
CA MET A 64 17.29 3.94 -1.73
C MET A 64 18.61 4.50 -1.18
N ALA A 65 19.43 3.67 -0.52
CA ALA A 65 20.73 4.06 0.02
C ALA A 65 21.85 4.14 -1.04
N GLN A 66 21.63 3.59 -2.24
CA GLN A 66 22.63 3.64 -3.31
C GLN A 66 23.03 5.09 -3.63
N PRO A 67 24.32 5.42 -3.74
CA PRO A 67 24.78 6.81 -3.93
C PRO A 67 24.16 7.50 -5.14
N ARG A 68 23.99 6.79 -6.26
CA ARG A 68 23.35 7.31 -7.46
C ARG A 68 21.87 7.61 -7.23
N VAL A 69 21.17 6.75 -6.50
CA VAL A 69 19.75 6.93 -6.18
C VAL A 69 19.55 8.09 -5.20
N LYS A 70 20.37 8.20 -4.17
CA LYS A 70 20.31 9.32 -3.21
C LYS A 70 20.35 10.70 -3.87
N ARG A 71 21.12 10.86 -4.94
CA ARG A 71 21.19 12.15 -5.68
C ARG A 71 19.88 12.51 -6.38
N LEU A 72 19.06 11.52 -6.71
CA LEU A 72 17.74 11.72 -7.31
C LEU A 72 16.69 12.18 -6.30
N LEU A 73 16.86 11.85 -5.02
CA LEU A 73 15.83 12.06 -4.01
C LEU A 73 15.67 13.54 -3.65
N SER A 74 14.44 13.99 -3.49
CA SER A 74 14.14 15.23 -2.77
C SER A 74 14.39 15.03 -1.28
N SER A 75 15.03 15.99 -0.63
CA SER A 75 15.19 16.03 0.82
C SER A 75 14.03 16.72 1.53
N ASP A 76 13.20 17.49 0.80
CA ASP A 76 12.34 18.52 1.37
C ASP A 76 10.86 18.35 1.03
N HIS A 77 10.53 17.64 -0.03
CA HIS A 77 9.16 17.55 -0.55
C HIS A 77 8.72 16.12 -0.73
N PHE A 78 7.66 15.74 0.00
CA PHE A 78 7.10 14.39 0.00
C PHE A 78 5.60 14.41 -0.21
N SER A 79 5.07 13.26 -0.61
CA SER A 79 3.63 12.98 -0.65
C SER A 79 3.34 11.65 0.00
N VAL A 80 2.20 11.56 0.66
CA VAL A 80 1.70 10.33 1.29
C VAL A 80 0.28 10.05 0.81
N ASP A 81 -0.01 8.77 0.66
CA ASP A 81 -1.37 8.31 0.38
C ASP A 81 -1.52 6.85 0.78
N GLY A 82 -2.78 6.39 0.87
CA GLY A 82 -3.16 5.02 1.16
C GLY A 82 -3.96 4.37 0.04
N THR A 83 -3.91 3.05 -0.04
CA THR A 83 -4.70 2.28 -0.99
C THR A 83 -5.20 0.99 -0.38
N LEU A 84 -6.43 0.58 -0.73
CA LEU A 84 -6.97 -0.69 -0.28
C LEU A 84 -6.39 -1.85 -1.09
N LEU A 85 -5.98 -2.89 -0.38
CA LEU A 85 -5.54 -4.17 -0.92
C LEU A 85 -6.61 -5.22 -0.56
N GLU A 86 -7.33 -5.74 -1.54
CA GLU A 86 -8.35 -6.74 -1.27
C GLU A 86 -7.70 -8.02 -0.73
N ALA A 87 -8.18 -8.51 0.42
CA ALA A 87 -7.68 -9.74 1.02
C ALA A 87 -8.09 -10.97 0.20
N TRP A 88 -7.35 -12.06 0.35
CA TRP A 88 -7.72 -13.35 -0.25
C TRP A 88 -9.05 -13.88 0.28
N ALA A 89 -9.34 -13.60 1.54
CA ALA A 89 -10.54 -14.03 2.22
C ALA A 89 -11.81 -13.50 1.53
N SER A 90 -12.78 -14.36 1.32
CA SER A 90 -14.08 -13.97 0.79
C SER A 90 -14.99 -13.46 1.91
N ILE A 91 -15.98 -12.65 1.58
CA ILE A 91 -16.98 -12.17 2.53
C ILE A 91 -17.77 -13.31 3.19
N LYS A 92 -17.84 -14.50 2.55
CA LYS A 92 -18.47 -15.70 3.12
C LYS A 92 -17.74 -16.23 4.34
N SER A 93 -16.44 -15.95 4.47
CA SER A 93 -15.65 -16.33 5.65
C SER A 93 -15.79 -15.35 6.82
N PHE A 94 -16.51 -14.23 6.64
CA PHE A 94 -16.68 -13.20 7.65
C PHE A 94 -17.83 -13.58 8.57
N ARG A 95 -17.51 -14.23 9.71
CA ARG A 95 -18.45 -14.83 10.65
C ARG A 95 -18.37 -14.19 12.03
N ARG A 96 -19.37 -14.42 12.86
CA ARG A 96 -19.42 -13.91 14.24
C ARG A 96 -18.25 -14.48 15.07
N LYS A 97 -17.75 -13.68 15.98
CA LYS A 97 -16.61 -14.04 16.87
C LYS A 97 -17.06 -14.93 18.03
N ASP A 98 -18.32 -14.82 18.44
CA ASP A 98 -18.94 -15.56 19.55
C ASP A 98 -19.31 -17.00 19.20
N GLY A 99 -19.11 -17.42 17.96
CA GLY A 99 -19.34 -18.79 17.51
C GLY A 99 -20.82 -19.16 17.39
N ASP A 100 -21.74 -18.24 17.60
CA ASP A 100 -23.17 -18.47 17.44
C ASP A 100 -23.53 -18.41 15.93
N ASP A 101 -23.01 -19.41 15.22
CA ASP A 101 -23.29 -19.63 13.78
C ASP A 101 -24.62 -20.35 13.62
N ASN A 102 -25.73 -19.75 14.05
CA ASN A 102 -27.10 -20.20 13.67
C ASN A 102 -27.35 -20.12 12.16
N ASP A 103 -26.30 -19.84 11.39
CA ASP A 103 -26.27 -19.68 9.95
C ASP A 103 -25.92 -20.98 9.19
N ALA A 104 -25.77 -22.14 9.89
CA ALA A 104 -25.10 -23.29 9.31
C ALA A 104 -26.02 -24.47 8.93
N THR A 105 -27.33 -24.42 9.18
CA THR A 105 -28.19 -25.59 8.96
C THR A 105 -29.45 -25.26 8.17
N GLY A 106 -29.28 -25.04 6.86
CA GLY A 106 -30.38 -25.06 5.91
C GLY A 106 -30.02 -25.88 4.67
N PRO A 107 -30.90 -26.79 4.17
CA PRO A 107 -30.63 -27.52 2.95
C PRO A 107 -30.85 -26.65 1.72
N GLY A 108 -29.80 -25.99 1.27
CA GLY A 108 -29.91 -25.25 0.02
C GLY A 108 -28.90 -24.11 -0.11
N ARG A 109 -28.42 -23.88 -1.33
CA ARG A 109 -27.38 -22.87 -1.67
C ARG A 109 -27.72 -21.44 -1.26
N ASN A 110 -28.96 -21.07 -0.97
CA ASN A 110 -29.43 -19.74 -0.64
C ASN A 110 -30.61 -19.73 0.35
N ALA A 111 -30.80 -20.79 1.15
CA ALA A 111 -31.90 -20.83 2.10
C ALA A 111 -31.71 -19.76 3.18
N GLU A 112 -32.58 -18.77 3.15
CA GLU A 112 -32.94 -17.83 4.22
C GLU A 112 -31.85 -17.08 4.98
N ARG A 113 -30.72 -16.76 4.34
CA ARG A 113 -29.77 -15.82 4.93
C ARG A 113 -30.33 -14.41 4.87
N ASN A 114 -30.79 -13.93 5.99
CA ASN A 114 -31.31 -12.58 6.12
C ASN A 114 -30.16 -11.54 6.09
N PHE A 115 -29.50 -11.39 4.95
CA PHE A 115 -28.38 -10.47 4.73
C PHE A 115 -28.72 -8.99 5.01
N HIS A 116 -30.00 -8.67 5.14
CA HIS A 116 -30.47 -7.28 5.27
C HIS A 116 -30.72 -6.83 6.71
N LYS A 117 -30.75 -7.73 7.69
CA LYS A 117 -31.07 -7.39 9.08
C LYS A 117 -29.86 -7.30 10.01
N GLU A 118 -28.76 -8.00 9.74
CA GLU A 118 -27.59 -7.99 10.64
C GLU A 118 -26.50 -7.04 10.12
N LYS A 119 -26.21 -6.00 10.88
CA LYS A 119 -25.11 -5.06 10.61
C LYS A 119 -23.78 -5.72 10.97
N ARG A 120 -23.08 -6.28 9.99
CA ARG A 120 -21.75 -6.86 10.17
C ARG A 120 -20.71 -5.79 10.40
N SER A 121 -19.93 -5.91 11.46
CA SER A 121 -18.84 -4.99 11.81
C SER A 121 -17.59 -5.77 12.20
N ASN A 122 -16.43 -5.11 12.16
CA ASN A 122 -15.16 -5.70 12.62
C ASN A 122 -15.12 -5.96 14.14
N GLU A 123 -16.04 -5.39 14.89
CA GLU A 123 -16.18 -5.60 16.33
C GLU A 123 -16.83 -6.94 16.63
N THR A 124 -17.87 -7.29 15.86
CA THR A 124 -18.70 -8.49 16.06
C THR A 124 -18.27 -9.67 15.20
N HIS A 125 -17.64 -9.40 14.04
CA HIS A 125 -17.29 -10.44 13.07
C HIS A 125 -15.79 -10.41 12.75
N ARG A 126 -15.28 -11.56 12.31
CA ARG A 126 -13.92 -11.72 11.73
C ARG A 126 -13.94 -12.76 10.61
N SER A 127 -12.97 -12.68 9.72
CA SER A 127 -12.79 -13.73 8.72
C SER A 127 -12.18 -14.98 9.35
N THR A 128 -12.75 -16.15 9.07
CA THR A 128 -12.18 -17.44 9.46
C THR A 128 -10.99 -17.83 8.59
N THR A 129 -10.92 -17.29 7.36
CA THR A 129 -9.83 -17.57 6.42
C THR A 129 -8.61 -16.66 6.68
N ASP A 130 -8.85 -15.40 7.03
CA ASP A 130 -7.82 -14.41 7.31
C ASP A 130 -8.31 -13.47 8.42
N PRO A 131 -8.04 -13.81 9.69
CA PRO A 131 -8.58 -13.10 10.85
C PRO A 131 -8.14 -11.63 10.99
N GLU A 132 -7.05 -11.24 10.31
CA GLU A 132 -6.54 -9.87 10.34
C GLU A 132 -7.13 -9.00 9.23
N ALA A 133 -7.71 -9.59 8.17
CA ALA A 133 -8.41 -8.83 7.14
C ALA A 133 -9.63 -8.11 7.75
N ARG A 134 -9.77 -6.83 7.45
CA ARG A 134 -10.84 -5.98 7.97
C ARG A 134 -11.89 -5.68 6.91
N LEU A 135 -13.16 -5.72 7.32
CA LEU A 135 -14.24 -5.24 6.49
C LEU A 135 -14.14 -3.72 6.39
N TYR A 136 -13.89 -3.20 5.20
CA TYR A 136 -13.71 -1.77 4.98
C TYR A 136 -14.40 -1.32 3.70
N LYS A 137 -14.87 -0.06 3.70
CA LYS A 137 -15.59 0.58 2.61
C LYS A 137 -14.85 1.86 2.23
N LYS A 138 -14.45 1.99 0.98
CA LYS A 138 -13.66 3.16 0.52
C LYS A 138 -14.48 4.47 0.52
N GLY A 139 -15.81 4.38 0.38
CA GLY A 139 -16.69 5.55 0.34
C GLY A 139 -18.15 5.13 0.21
N ASP A 140 -19.05 6.11 0.28
CA ASP A 140 -20.48 5.84 0.13
C ASP A 140 -20.82 5.32 -1.27
N GLY A 141 -21.74 4.36 -1.34
CA GLY A 141 -22.08 3.67 -2.59
C GLY A 141 -21.12 2.54 -3.01
N GLN A 142 -19.92 2.40 -2.39
CA GLN A 142 -19.01 1.31 -2.70
C GLN A 142 -19.27 0.08 -1.82
N PRO A 143 -19.09 -1.15 -2.35
CA PRO A 143 -19.25 -2.36 -1.53
C PRO A 143 -18.13 -2.45 -0.48
N ALA A 144 -18.49 -2.91 0.72
CA ALA A 144 -17.53 -3.25 1.74
C ALA A 144 -16.79 -4.55 1.37
N LYS A 145 -15.47 -4.57 1.53
CA LYS A 145 -14.62 -5.72 1.22
C LYS A 145 -13.70 -6.02 2.39
N LEU A 146 -13.32 -7.28 2.52
CA LEU A 146 -12.22 -7.66 3.41
C LEU A 146 -10.91 -7.21 2.77
N CYS A 147 -10.15 -6.38 3.47
CA CYS A 147 -8.96 -5.76 2.92
C CYS A 147 -7.92 -5.41 4.00
N TYR A 148 -6.75 -5.10 3.51
CA TYR A 148 -5.67 -4.38 4.17
C TYR A 148 -5.53 -2.99 3.54
N MET A 149 -4.73 -2.15 4.15
CA MET A 149 -4.43 -0.82 3.63
C MET A 149 -2.94 -0.70 3.39
N GLY A 150 -2.56 -0.45 2.15
CA GLY A 150 -1.17 -0.17 1.77
C GLY A 150 -0.90 1.33 1.79
N HIS A 151 0.27 1.73 2.28
CA HIS A 151 0.69 3.11 2.45
C HIS A 151 2.01 3.36 1.76
N ALA A 152 2.17 4.50 1.14
CA ALA A 152 3.43 4.89 0.53
C ALA A 152 3.79 6.34 0.86
N LEU A 153 5.07 6.57 1.16
CA LEU A 153 5.69 7.88 1.21
C LEU A 153 6.58 8.03 -0.03
N MET A 154 6.25 9.00 -0.86
CA MET A 154 6.91 9.26 -2.14
C MET A 154 7.63 10.61 -2.07
N GLU A 155 8.85 10.70 -2.58
CA GLU A 155 9.51 11.97 -2.80
C GLU A 155 8.96 12.64 -4.08
N ASN A 156 8.87 13.97 -4.09
CA ASN A 156 8.12 14.69 -5.13
C ASN A 156 8.95 15.07 -6.37
N ARG A 157 10.29 14.92 -6.35
CA ARG A 157 11.15 15.29 -7.48
C ARG A 157 10.99 14.31 -8.64
N HIS A 158 11.21 13.04 -8.38
CA HIS A 158 11.19 11.97 -9.38
C HIS A 158 10.07 10.94 -9.17
N GLY A 159 9.33 11.02 -8.06
CA GLY A 159 8.25 10.11 -7.72
C GLY A 159 8.75 8.73 -7.28
N LEU A 160 9.91 8.69 -6.61
CA LEU A 160 10.43 7.47 -6.01
C LEU A 160 9.82 7.26 -4.62
N VAL A 161 9.47 6.03 -4.31
CA VAL A 161 8.93 5.67 -2.99
C VAL A 161 10.09 5.54 -2.01
N VAL A 162 10.06 6.32 -0.94
CA VAL A 162 11.10 6.34 0.09
C VAL A 162 10.75 5.54 1.34
N GLY A 163 9.49 5.14 1.47
CA GLY A 163 9.00 4.31 2.55
C GLY A 163 7.56 3.87 2.29
N GLY A 164 7.13 2.83 2.94
CA GLY A 164 5.76 2.33 2.86
C GLY A 164 5.62 0.96 3.48
N GLY A 165 4.39 0.52 3.59
CA GLY A 165 4.03 -0.75 4.17
C GLY A 165 2.52 -0.98 4.12
N ALA A 166 2.06 -2.08 4.72
CA ALA A 166 0.65 -2.38 4.83
C ALA A 166 0.20 -2.53 6.27
N SER A 167 -0.95 -1.98 6.58
CA SER A 167 -1.61 -2.05 7.89
C SER A 167 -2.99 -2.68 7.81
N LEU A 168 -3.62 -2.85 8.97
CA LEU A 168 -5.04 -3.19 9.04
C LEU A 168 -5.87 -2.01 8.53
N ALA A 169 -6.90 -2.30 7.73
CA ALA A 169 -7.78 -1.26 7.19
C ALA A 169 -8.70 -0.70 8.29
N THR A 170 -8.36 0.50 8.77
CA THR A 170 -9.15 1.27 9.74
C THR A 170 -9.37 2.69 9.25
N GLY A 171 -10.34 3.40 9.80
CA GLY A 171 -10.60 4.81 9.44
C GLY A 171 -9.50 5.80 9.84
N LYS A 172 -8.50 5.35 10.62
CA LYS A 172 -7.37 6.18 11.07
C LYS A 172 -6.03 5.74 10.48
N ALA A 173 -5.95 4.53 9.92
CA ALA A 173 -4.71 3.90 9.48
C ALA A 173 -3.86 4.78 8.55
N GLU A 174 -4.48 5.46 7.59
CA GLU A 174 -3.76 6.33 6.64
C GLU A 174 -2.98 7.43 7.38
N ARG A 175 -3.60 8.06 8.38
CA ARG A 175 -2.97 9.14 9.15
C ARG A 175 -1.91 8.64 10.13
N GLU A 176 -2.19 7.52 10.79
CA GLU A 176 -1.26 6.89 11.73
C GLU A 176 0.01 6.43 11.01
N GLU A 177 -0.15 5.71 9.90
CA GLU A 177 0.98 5.25 9.09
C GLU A 177 1.74 6.41 8.43
N ALA A 178 1.06 7.47 8.01
CA ALA A 178 1.73 8.66 7.48
C ALA A 178 2.68 9.28 8.51
N LEU A 179 2.30 9.32 9.79
CA LEU A 179 3.18 9.81 10.85
C LEU A 179 4.37 8.87 11.10
N ILE A 180 4.14 7.56 11.11
CA ILE A 180 5.20 6.55 11.24
C ILE A 180 6.22 6.69 10.09
N LEU A 181 5.74 6.82 8.86
CA LEU A 181 6.59 6.98 7.68
C LEU A 181 7.38 8.30 7.71
N ILE A 182 6.79 9.37 8.21
CA ILE A 182 7.50 10.64 8.40
C ILE A 182 8.55 10.53 9.51
N ASP A 183 8.23 9.88 10.62
CA ASP A 183 9.16 9.69 11.73
C ASP A 183 10.34 8.77 11.39
N SER A 184 10.12 7.78 10.51
CA SER A 184 11.19 6.89 10.01
C SER A 184 12.20 7.60 9.10
N ARG A 185 11.86 8.78 8.59
CA ARG A 185 12.73 9.59 7.74
C ARG A 185 13.88 10.19 8.56
N ARG A 186 15.10 9.97 8.11
CA ARG A 186 16.29 10.56 8.73
C ARG A 186 16.42 12.05 8.33
N GLY A 187 16.49 12.94 9.29
CA GLY A 187 16.79 14.37 9.09
C GLY A 187 15.84 15.31 9.84
N GLY A 188 16.40 16.37 10.45
CA GLY A 188 15.68 17.39 11.24
C GLY A 188 15.25 18.63 10.46
N ARG A 189 15.43 18.67 9.12
CA ARG A 189 15.02 19.82 8.31
C ARG A 189 13.49 19.86 8.15
N ARG A 190 12.96 21.07 8.06
CA ARG A 190 11.56 21.29 7.71
C ARG A 190 11.27 20.72 6.32
N VAL A 191 10.20 19.95 6.20
CA VAL A 191 9.76 19.35 4.93
C VAL A 191 8.30 19.68 4.67
N THR A 192 7.84 19.44 3.44
CA THR A 192 6.43 19.53 3.08
C THR A 192 5.88 18.14 2.82
N LEU A 193 4.64 17.89 3.26
CA LEU A 193 3.92 16.65 3.01
C LEU A 193 2.63 16.94 2.23
N GLY A 194 2.59 16.51 0.97
CA GLY A 194 1.39 16.51 0.15
C GLY A 194 0.49 15.33 0.52
N ALA A 195 -0.80 15.58 0.77
CA ALA A 195 -1.78 14.54 1.04
C ALA A 195 -3.16 14.95 0.51
N ASP A 196 -4.09 14.00 0.43
CA ASP A 196 -5.43 14.26 -0.01
C ASP A 196 -6.30 14.91 1.10
N LYS A 197 -7.56 15.23 0.79
CA LYS A 197 -8.47 15.88 1.73
C LYS A 197 -8.87 15.01 2.93
N ALA A 198 -8.75 13.69 2.85
CA ALA A 198 -9.04 12.79 3.97
C ALA A 198 -8.06 12.96 5.14
N TYR A 199 -6.91 13.57 4.86
CA TYR A 199 -5.90 13.93 5.85
C TYR A 199 -6.14 15.31 6.50
N ASP A 200 -7.14 16.10 6.05
CA ASP A 200 -7.44 17.42 6.62
C ASP A 200 -8.19 17.31 7.95
N VAL A 201 -7.48 16.84 8.96
CA VAL A 201 -7.95 16.65 10.34
C VAL A 201 -7.05 17.43 11.30
N ALA A 202 -7.64 18.13 12.25
CA ALA A 202 -6.92 19.05 13.14
C ALA A 202 -5.75 18.38 13.88
N ASP A 203 -5.98 17.21 14.46
CA ASP A 203 -4.96 16.46 15.20
C ASP A 203 -3.80 16.00 14.31
N PHE A 204 -4.09 15.60 13.08
CA PHE A 204 -3.05 15.20 12.13
C PHE A 204 -2.22 16.41 11.67
N VAL A 205 -2.86 17.53 11.36
CA VAL A 205 -2.18 18.78 11.00
C VAL A 205 -1.30 19.27 12.14
N ALA A 206 -1.79 19.23 13.39
CA ALA A 206 -1.01 19.58 14.58
C ALA A 206 0.20 18.64 14.76
N SER A 207 -0.02 17.33 14.59
CA SER A 207 1.03 16.30 14.66
C SER A 207 2.13 16.47 13.59
N LEU A 208 1.77 16.90 12.38
CA LEU A 208 2.76 17.23 11.34
C LEU A 208 3.59 18.46 11.73
N ARG A 209 2.92 19.51 12.22
CA ARG A 209 3.60 20.76 12.60
C ARG A 209 4.57 20.55 13.75
N SER A 210 4.22 19.74 14.76
CA SER A 210 5.13 19.41 15.86
C SER A 210 6.40 18.67 15.38
N ARG A 211 6.32 17.98 14.24
CA ARG A 211 7.45 17.30 13.55
C ARG A 211 8.19 18.18 12.55
N SER A 212 7.96 19.48 12.55
CA SER A 212 8.52 20.42 11.56
C SER A 212 8.11 20.08 10.11
N VAL A 213 6.93 19.51 9.91
CA VAL A 213 6.37 19.20 8.59
C VAL A 213 5.29 20.23 8.23
N SER A 214 5.42 20.85 7.06
CA SER A 214 4.41 21.75 6.51
C SER A 214 3.31 20.92 5.82
N PRO A 215 2.04 21.00 6.28
CA PRO A 215 0.96 20.17 5.76
C PRO A 215 0.42 20.75 4.43
N HIS A 216 0.90 20.24 3.30
CA HIS A 216 0.36 20.56 1.99
C HIS A 216 -0.82 19.62 1.66
N ILE A 217 -1.82 19.59 2.54
CA ILE A 217 -3.01 18.76 2.42
C ILE A 217 -4.04 19.47 1.56
N ALA A 218 -4.71 18.72 0.68
CA ALA A 218 -5.80 19.26 -0.12
C ALA A 218 -6.97 19.69 0.77
N ILE A 219 -7.42 20.93 0.62
CA ILE A 219 -8.60 21.44 1.34
C ILE A 219 -9.88 21.05 0.60
N ASP A 220 -10.93 20.76 1.35
CA ASP A 220 -12.26 20.56 0.79
C ASP A 220 -12.88 21.93 0.49
N GLY A 221 -12.93 22.30 -0.79
CA GLY A 221 -13.53 23.55 -1.25
C GLY A 221 -15.05 23.50 -1.37
N HIS A 222 -15.68 22.37 -1.00
CA HIS A 222 -17.12 22.21 -1.08
C HIS A 222 -17.85 22.96 0.06
N LEU A 223 -19.04 23.42 -0.26
CA LEU A 223 -19.97 23.91 0.74
C LEU A 223 -20.65 22.73 1.44
N SER A 224 -20.84 22.84 2.75
CA SER A 224 -21.63 21.88 3.52
C SER A 224 -23.08 21.88 3.03
N LYS A 225 -23.88 20.89 3.44
CA LYS A 225 -25.33 20.85 3.15
C LYS A 225 -26.09 22.12 3.60
N THR A 226 -25.50 22.87 4.53
CA THR A 226 -26.03 24.14 5.05
C THR A 226 -25.46 25.38 4.35
N GLY A 227 -24.78 25.23 3.20
CA GLY A 227 -24.19 26.32 2.43
C GLY A 227 -22.96 26.98 3.05
N LYS A 228 -22.41 26.44 4.17
CA LYS A 228 -21.20 26.96 4.81
C LYS A 228 -19.96 26.25 4.24
N PRO A 229 -18.80 26.96 4.09
CA PRO A 229 -17.56 26.33 3.70
C PRO A 229 -17.18 25.21 4.68
N CYS A 230 -16.73 24.07 4.18
CA CYS A 230 -16.19 23.01 5.02
C CYS A 230 -14.99 23.53 5.82
N LYS A 231 -14.95 23.18 7.10
CA LYS A 231 -13.82 23.56 7.97
C LYS A 231 -12.56 22.84 7.51
N THR A 232 -11.46 23.57 7.40
CA THR A 232 -10.12 23.02 7.15
C THR A 232 -9.20 23.32 8.34
N ALA A 233 -8.32 22.37 8.65
CA ALA A 233 -7.25 22.57 9.63
C ALA A 233 -6.00 23.20 9.01
N VAL A 234 -5.94 23.25 7.68
CA VAL A 234 -4.82 23.86 6.94
C VAL A 234 -5.03 25.37 6.87
N ASP A 235 -4.06 26.12 7.36
CA ASP A 235 -4.15 27.59 7.40
C ASP A 235 -3.86 28.26 6.04
N ARG A 236 -4.28 29.52 5.92
CA ARG A 236 -4.06 30.32 4.72
C ARG A 236 -2.57 30.59 4.45
N ARG A 237 -1.69 30.57 5.45
CA ARG A 237 -0.25 30.75 5.25
C ARG A 237 0.32 29.60 4.41
N THR A 238 -0.11 28.38 4.71
CA THR A 238 0.25 27.18 3.93
C THR A 238 -0.29 27.25 2.50
N THR A 239 -1.57 27.56 2.32
CA THR A 239 -2.22 27.51 1.00
C THR A 239 -1.80 28.61 0.05
N ARG A 240 -1.38 29.77 0.57
CA ARG A 240 -0.86 30.88 -0.25
C ARG A 240 0.56 30.67 -0.77
N HIS A 241 1.31 29.74 -0.17
CA HIS A 241 2.67 29.49 -0.58
C HIS A 241 2.72 28.84 -1.98
N PRO A 242 3.54 29.34 -2.93
CA PRO A 242 3.59 28.78 -4.29
C PRO A 242 3.86 27.27 -4.34
N GLY A 243 4.68 26.77 -3.41
CA GLY A 243 4.98 25.35 -3.26
C GLY A 243 3.77 24.48 -2.92
N TYR A 244 2.70 25.04 -2.35
CA TYR A 244 1.46 24.30 -2.09
C TYR A 244 0.83 23.77 -3.39
N ALA A 245 0.65 24.63 -4.38
CA ALA A 245 0.08 24.24 -5.67
C ALA A 245 0.96 23.21 -6.40
N VAL A 246 2.30 23.34 -6.28
CA VAL A 246 3.24 22.35 -6.81
C VAL A 246 3.07 21.01 -6.11
N SER A 247 3.02 20.98 -4.78
CA SER A 247 2.80 19.75 -4.01
C SER A 247 1.49 19.07 -4.38
N GLN A 248 0.40 19.84 -4.58
CA GLN A 248 -0.90 19.29 -4.97
C GLN A 248 -0.86 18.63 -6.38
N ARG A 249 -0.04 19.12 -7.28
CA ARG A 249 0.19 18.47 -8.58
C ARG A 249 1.06 17.22 -8.45
N CYS A 250 2.18 17.34 -7.71
CA CYS A 250 3.13 16.25 -7.57
C CYS A 250 2.53 15.03 -6.83
N ARG A 251 1.70 15.25 -5.81
CA ARG A 251 1.11 14.15 -5.04
C ARG A 251 0.33 13.15 -5.88
N LYS A 252 -0.28 13.61 -6.99
CA LYS A 252 -1.04 12.72 -7.88
C LYS A 252 -0.21 11.59 -8.48
N ARG A 253 1.12 11.75 -8.54
CA ARG A 253 2.02 10.69 -9.01
C ARG A 253 2.00 9.44 -8.12
N ILE A 254 1.56 9.55 -6.87
CA ILE A 254 1.46 8.38 -5.98
C ILE A 254 0.39 7.40 -6.47
N GLU A 255 -0.61 7.90 -7.22
CA GLU A 255 -1.62 7.05 -7.87
C GLU A 255 -0.99 6.11 -8.93
N GLU A 256 0.09 6.55 -9.59
CA GLU A 256 0.85 5.71 -10.54
C GLU A 256 1.51 4.55 -9.81
N VAL A 257 2.06 4.78 -8.59
CA VAL A 257 2.63 3.73 -7.73
C VAL A 257 1.59 2.67 -7.44
N PHE A 258 0.44 3.08 -6.94
CA PHE A 258 -0.63 2.16 -6.57
C PHE A 258 -1.27 1.48 -7.79
N GLY A 259 -1.43 2.20 -8.88
CA GLY A 259 -1.89 1.65 -10.15
C GLY A 259 -0.98 0.52 -10.63
N TRP A 260 0.33 0.75 -10.64
CA TRP A 260 1.31 -0.25 -11.05
C TRP A 260 1.34 -1.46 -10.10
N ILE A 261 1.32 -1.23 -8.78
CA ILE A 261 1.33 -2.30 -7.77
C ILE A 261 0.10 -3.19 -7.92
N LYS A 262 -1.07 -2.61 -8.14
CA LYS A 262 -2.31 -3.36 -8.32
C LYS A 262 -2.39 -4.11 -9.62
N ALA A 263 -2.04 -3.45 -10.72
CA ALA A 263 -2.16 -4.02 -12.05
C ALA A 263 -0.98 -4.93 -12.40
N SER A 264 0.25 -4.39 -12.38
CA SER A 264 1.44 -5.11 -12.82
C SER A 264 1.99 -6.06 -11.77
N ALA A 265 2.16 -5.61 -10.51
CA ALA A 265 2.63 -6.49 -9.44
C ALA A 265 1.52 -7.43 -8.89
N GLY A 266 0.28 -7.31 -9.38
CA GLY A 266 -0.81 -8.24 -9.10
C GLY A 266 -1.39 -8.17 -7.68
N LEU A 267 -1.17 -7.06 -6.95
CA LEU A 267 -1.62 -6.89 -5.57
C LEU A 267 -2.99 -6.22 -5.42
N ALA A 268 -3.79 -6.09 -6.50
CA ALA A 268 -5.18 -5.64 -6.37
C ALA A 268 -5.98 -6.54 -5.41
N LYS A 269 -5.74 -7.86 -5.49
CA LYS A 269 -6.20 -8.87 -4.53
C LYS A 269 -5.01 -9.73 -4.14
N VAL A 270 -4.61 -9.65 -2.86
CA VAL A 270 -3.43 -10.35 -2.35
C VAL A 270 -3.74 -11.83 -2.13
N LYS A 271 -2.81 -12.72 -2.45
CA LYS A 271 -2.91 -14.17 -2.21
C LYS A 271 -2.33 -14.60 -0.85
N LEU A 272 -1.80 -13.65 -0.10
CA LEU A 272 -1.20 -13.87 1.22
C LEU A 272 -2.24 -13.63 2.31
N ARG A 273 -2.03 -14.26 3.45
CA ARG A 273 -2.86 -14.11 4.65
C ARG A 273 -2.00 -13.56 5.79
N GLY A 274 -2.62 -12.72 6.60
CA GLY A 274 -1.94 -12.06 7.70
C GLY A 274 -1.24 -10.76 7.29
N ARG A 275 -1.27 -9.77 8.19
CA ARG A 275 -0.76 -8.42 7.96
C ARG A 275 0.72 -8.43 7.58
N ASP A 276 1.55 -9.17 8.29
CA ASP A 276 3.01 -9.14 8.11
C ASP A 276 3.45 -9.63 6.72
N ARG A 277 2.81 -10.70 6.23
CA ARG A 277 3.08 -11.21 4.88
C ARG A 277 2.58 -10.27 3.79
N VAL A 278 1.44 -9.64 4.01
CA VAL A 278 0.90 -8.64 3.07
C VAL A 278 1.79 -7.40 3.06
N ASP A 279 2.24 -6.95 4.23
CA ASP A 279 3.17 -5.84 4.38
C ASP A 279 4.50 -6.09 3.65
N ALA A 280 5.14 -7.23 3.90
CA ALA A 280 6.38 -7.58 3.23
C ALA A 280 6.23 -7.66 1.70
N ALA A 281 5.12 -8.23 1.20
CA ALA A 281 4.86 -8.31 -0.23
C ALA A 281 4.60 -6.93 -0.85
N PHE A 282 3.87 -6.08 -0.15
CA PHE A 282 3.58 -4.71 -0.59
C PHE A 282 4.85 -3.86 -0.60
N THR A 283 5.66 -3.92 0.45
CA THR A 283 6.96 -3.23 0.54
C THR A 283 7.93 -3.68 -0.55
N LEU A 284 7.97 -4.99 -0.85
CA LEU A 284 8.76 -5.49 -1.98
C LEU A 284 8.25 -4.95 -3.32
N ALA A 285 6.93 -4.83 -3.50
CA ALA A 285 6.36 -4.25 -4.71
C ALA A 285 6.67 -2.74 -4.84
N LEU A 286 6.75 -1.99 -3.73
CA LEU A 286 7.23 -0.61 -3.73
C LEU A 286 8.69 -0.53 -4.20
N ALA A 287 9.55 -1.44 -3.72
CA ALA A 287 10.93 -1.52 -4.19
C ALA A 287 11.02 -1.88 -5.68
N ALA A 288 10.21 -2.83 -6.14
CA ALA A 288 10.13 -3.21 -7.55
C ALA A 288 9.69 -2.05 -8.44
N TYR A 289 8.71 -1.26 -8.00
CA TYR A 289 8.31 -0.03 -8.71
C TYR A 289 9.48 0.94 -8.88
N ASN A 290 10.25 1.18 -7.81
CA ASN A 290 11.44 2.03 -7.90
C ASN A 290 12.46 1.47 -8.89
N LEU A 291 12.74 0.16 -8.84
CA LEU A 291 13.70 -0.49 -9.73
C LEU A 291 13.35 -0.35 -11.22
N ILE A 292 12.06 -0.34 -11.58
CA ILE A 292 11.62 -0.12 -12.97
C ILE A 292 11.85 1.34 -13.40
N ARG A 293 11.73 2.29 -12.49
CA ARG A 293 11.92 3.72 -12.79
C ARG A 293 13.38 4.14 -12.85
N LEU A 294 14.21 3.55 -12.01
CA LEU A 294 15.62 3.94 -11.83
C LEU A 294 16.44 3.94 -13.14
N PRO A 295 16.34 2.95 -14.04
CA PRO A 295 17.12 2.96 -15.29
C PRO A 295 16.88 4.22 -16.12
N LYS A 296 15.62 4.66 -16.25
CA LYS A 296 15.28 5.89 -16.98
C LYS A 296 15.80 7.15 -16.30
N LEU A 297 15.75 7.20 -14.97
CA LEU A 297 16.21 8.35 -14.20
C LEU A 297 17.74 8.46 -14.16
N LEU A 298 18.43 7.32 -14.17
CA LEU A 298 19.89 7.26 -14.14
C LEU A 298 20.53 7.41 -15.53
N ALA A 299 19.77 7.19 -16.60
CA ALA A 299 20.22 7.37 -17.98
C ALA A 299 20.20 8.83 -18.43
N VAL A 300 19.49 9.73 -17.72
CA VAL A 300 19.48 11.17 -18.03
C VAL A 300 20.78 11.78 -17.50
N PRO A 301 21.62 12.42 -18.34
CA PRO A 301 22.78 13.18 -17.86
C PRO A 301 22.32 14.26 -16.88
N ALA A 302 23.06 14.42 -15.79
CA ALA A 302 22.76 15.42 -14.76
C ALA A 302 23.01 16.86 -15.27
#